data_713d46087d69582c894174e753849f7e
#
_entry.id   713d46087d69582c894174e753849f7e
#
_cell.length_a   1.000
_cell.length_b   1.000
_cell.length_c   1.000
_cell.angle_alpha   90.00
_cell.angle_beta   90.00
_cell.angle_gamma   90.00
#
_symmetry.space_group_name_H-M   'P 1'
#
loop_
_entity.id
_entity.type
_entity.pdbx_description
1 polymer ?
#
loop_
_entity_poly.entity_id
_entity_poly.type
_entity_poly.pdbx_seq_one_letter_code
_entity_poly.pdbx_strand_id
1 'polypeptide(L)'
;MLDIKKISTLSDLSELKTAYFAESTAPLDGMWHFGFVPMSDHFGFYENGNLVGYCVLNGEGYLLQFYLAPTASTHIENLFPLIVENNSSVIGEVKGAFVSMAEPQYLSLCVDNTESFKVNAMMYRQNSQARSDCDSDRIEEIEMSLATEEQLEQFVEFASSAIGAPKEWLTGYYSNLIARQELWGYIENNHVLATGECRKFDEHQTQFADLGMIVAQQERGKGLATRVLNFLKQHANSQGLEAMCSTESSNIGAQKAITRAGLSSKHRILQFDFSELKETD
;
A
#
# COMPACT_ATOMS: atom_id res chain seq x y z
N MET A 1 17.04 -21.63 -19.94
CA MET A 1 15.56 -21.69 -20.03
C MET A 1 15.04 -21.20 -18.69
N LEU A 2 14.14 -20.25 -18.68
CA LEU A 2 13.50 -19.75 -17.48
C LEU A 2 12.43 -20.75 -17.01
N ASP A 3 12.42 -21.08 -15.72
CA ASP A 3 11.41 -21.92 -15.09
C ASP A 3 10.62 -21.09 -14.06
N ILE A 4 9.29 -21.27 -13.97
CA ILE A 4 8.42 -20.52 -13.08
C ILE A 4 7.86 -21.48 -12.03
N LYS A 5 7.97 -21.09 -10.75
CA LYS A 5 7.46 -21.91 -9.63
C LYS A 5 6.72 -21.04 -8.62
N LYS A 6 5.65 -21.58 -8.03
CA LYS A 6 4.97 -20.95 -6.91
C LYS A 6 5.90 -20.96 -5.69
N ILE A 7 6.01 -19.81 -5.03
CA ILE A 7 6.79 -19.62 -3.80
C ILE A 7 5.90 -19.91 -2.61
N SER A 8 6.35 -20.81 -1.72
CA SER A 8 5.67 -21.12 -0.46
C SER A 8 6.29 -20.42 0.75
N THR A 9 7.56 -20.03 0.64
CA THR A 9 8.35 -19.45 1.73
C THR A 9 8.77 -18.03 1.30
N LEU A 10 8.13 -17.00 1.86
CA LEU A 10 8.36 -15.60 1.45
C LEU A 10 9.77 -15.10 1.76
N SER A 11 10.45 -15.67 2.75
CA SER A 11 11.85 -15.34 3.07
C SER A 11 12.83 -15.66 1.92
N ASP A 12 12.47 -16.58 1.01
CA ASP A 12 13.29 -16.89 -0.16
C ASP A 12 13.41 -15.69 -1.12
N LEU A 13 12.47 -14.73 -1.02
CA LEU A 13 12.43 -13.52 -1.84
C LEU A 13 13.19 -12.33 -1.20
N SER A 14 13.76 -12.45 -0.01
CA SER A 14 14.30 -11.33 0.76
C SER A 14 15.31 -10.49 -0.01
N GLU A 15 16.29 -11.13 -0.68
CA GLU A 15 17.31 -10.43 -1.48
C GLU A 15 16.70 -9.71 -2.69
N LEU A 16 15.78 -10.37 -3.41
CA LEU A 16 15.12 -9.76 -4.58
C LEU A 16 14.19 -8.62 -4.16
N LYS A 17 13.49 -8.74 -3.03
CA LYS A 17 12.68 -7.65 -2.49
C LYS A 17 13.55 -6.47 -2.07
N THR A 18 14.70 -6.71 -1.47
CA THR A 18 15.66 -5.65 -1.14
C THR A 18 16.08 -4.87 -2.40
N ALA A 19 16.42 -5.58 -3.47
CA ALA A 19 16.77 -4.96 -4.75
C ALA A 19 15.57 -4.20 -5.37
N TYR A 20 14.39 -4.80 -5.39
CA TYR A 20 13.16 -4.18 -5.87
C TYR A 20 12.85 -2.85 -5.16
N PHE A 21 12.93 -2.81 -3.82
CA PHE A 21 12.71 -1.57 -3.08
C PHE A 21 13.82 -0.54 -3.30
N ALA A 22 15.06 -0.99 -3.51
CA ALA A 22 16.18 -0.09 -3.80
C ALA A 22 16.07 0.61 -5.17
N GLU A 23 15.40 0.02 -6.15
CA GLU A 23 15.13 0.60 -7.47
C GLU A 23 13.95 1.57 -7.47
N SER A 24 13.12 1.57 -6.42
CA SER A 24 11.98 2.47 -6.32
C SER A 24 12.43 3.91 -6.11
N THR A 25 11.85 4.85 -6.87
CA THR A 25 12.21 6.28 -6.85
C THR A 25 11.53 7.07 -5.73
N ALA A 26 10.56 6.47 -5.06
CA ALA A 26 9.84 6.98 -3.88
C ALA A 26 9.31 5.80 -3.07
N PRO A 27 8.90 6.02 -1.79
CA PRO A 27 8.33 4.94 -0.99
C PRO A 27 7.05 4.39 -1.61
N LEU A 28 6.91 3.07 -1.53
CA LEU A 28 5.74 2.33 -1.96
C LEU A 28 4.69 2.28 -0.83
N ASP A 29 3.45 2.05 -1.20
CA ASP A 29 2.30 2.05 -0.31
C ASP A 29 2.41 1.00 0.81
N GLY A 30 2.17 1.43 2.05
CA GLY A 30 2.25 0.54 3.19
C GLY A 30 1.13 -0.49 3.23
N MET A 31 -0.08 -0.13 2.83
CA MET A 31 -1.21 -1.06 2.81
C MET A 31 -0.99 -2.22 1.82
N TRP A 32 -0.33 -1.95 0.68
CA TRP A 32 0.12 -3.00 -0.24
C TRP A 32 1.13 -3.91 0.41
N HIS A 33 2.11 -3.33 1.12
CA HIS A 33 3.17 -4.07 1.77
C HIS A 33 2.68 -4.91 2.96
N PHE A 34 1.84 -4.35 3.83
CA PHE A 34 1.37 -5.02 5.06
C PHE A 34 0.14 -5.90 4.84
N GLY A 35 -0.71 -5.55 3.88
CA GLY A 35 -2.01 -6.19 3.64
C GLY A 35 -2.04 -7.05 2.38
N PHE A 36 -1.98 -6.44 1.21
CA PHE A 36 -2.33 -7.12 -0.03
C PHE A 36 -1.24 -8.07 -0.54
N VAL A 37 0.03 -7.66 -0.56
CA VAL A 37 1.13 -8.48 -1.07
C VAL A 37 1.31 -9.77 -0.27
N PRO A 38 1.32 -9.78 1.08
CA PRO A 38 1.46 -11.02 1.85
C PRO A 38 0.34 -12.03 1.65
N MET A 39 -0.88 -11.56 1.31
CA MET A 39 -2.06 -12.41 1.09
C MET A 39 -2.18 -12.93 -0.35
N SER A 40 -1.30 -12.52 -1.24
CA SER A 40 -1.33 -12.85 -2.66
C SER A 40 -0.43 -14.04 -3.00
N ASP A 41 -0.62 -14.61 -4.18
CA ASP A 41 0.22 -15.68 -4.69
C ASP A 41 1.55 -15.13 -5.20
N HIS A 42 2.65 -15.76 -4.79
CA HIS A 42 4.00 -15.40 -5.18
C HIS A 42 4.57 -16.44 -6.13
N PHE A 43 5.20 -16.00 -7.22
CA PHE A 43 5.84 -16.86 -8.22
C PHE A 43 7.28 -16.43 -8.42
N GLY A 44 8.21 -17.38 -8.35
CA GLY A 44 9.64 -17.15 -8.59
C GLY A 44 10.03 -17.53 -10.00
N PHE A 45 10.95 -16.76 -10.57
CA PHE A 45 11.59 -16.98 -11.86
C PHE A 45 12.97 -17.58 -11.65
N TYR A 46 13.23 -18.74 -12.23
CA TYR A 46 14.46 -19.51 -12.00
C TYR A 46 15.23 -19.68 -13.30
N GLU A 47 16.54 -19.41 -13.27
CA GLU A 47 17.50 -19.75 -14.32
C GLU A 47 18.56 -20.71 -13.77
N ASN A 48 18.71 -21.86 -14.40
CA ASN A 48 19.66 -22.90 -13.96
C ASN A 48 19.51 -23.25 -12.46
N GLY A 49 18.30 -23.19 -11.94
CA GLY A 49 17.98 -23.47 -10.54
C GLY A 49 18.16 -22.28 -9.59
N ASN A 50 18.69 -21.15 -10.05
CA ASN A 50 18.83 -19.92 -9.25
C ASN A 50 17.60 -19.04 -9.40
N LEU A 51 17.12 -18.51 -8.29
CA LEU A 51 16.02 -17.55 -8.25
C LEU A 51 16.54 -16.19 -8.73
N VAL A 52 16.01 -15.69 -9.88
CA VAL A 52 16.46 -14.46 -10.52
C VAL A 52 15.40 -13.38 -10.60
N GLY A 53 14.17 -13.67 -10.18
CA GLY A 53 13.09 -12.69 -10.19
C GLY A 53 11.82 -13.26 -9.59
N TYR A 54 10.78 -12.45 -9.51
CA TYR A 54 9.47 -12.87 -9.00
C TYR A 54 8.34 -11.97 -9.49
N CYS A 55 7.13 -12.48 -9.39
CA CYS A 55 5.92 -11.66 -9.44
C CYS A 55 4.94 -12.05 -8.34
N VAL A 56 4.01 -11.14 -8.06
CA VAL A 56 2.94 -11.31 -7.07
C VAL A 56 1.60 -11.08 -7.75
N LEU A 57 0.71 -12.06 -7.67
CA LEU A 57 -0.63 -12.04 -8.27
C LEU A 57 -1.70 -12.12 -7.19
N ASN A 58 -2.63 -11.17 -7.16
CA ASN A 58 -3.73 -11.21 -6.21
C ASN A 58 -4.85 -12.18 -6.66
N GLY A 59 -5.81 -12.45 -5.76
CA GLY A 59 -6.92 -13.35 -6.03
C GLY A 59 -7.89 -12.88 -7.15
N GLU A 60 -7.78 -11.64 -7.61
CA GLU A 60 -8.57 -11.06 -8.69
C GLU A 60 -7.87 -11.16 -10.06
N GLY A 61 -6.62 -11.64 -10.08
CA GLY A 61 -5.81 -11.79 -11.30
C GLY A 61 -5.00 -10.54 -11.66
N TYR A 62 -4.73 -9.64 -10.71
CA TYR A 62 -3.89 -8.46 -10.94
C TYR A 62 -2.49 -8.66 -10.36
N LEU A 63 -1.48 -8.33 -11.16
CA LEU A 63 -0.09 -8.27 -10.69
C LEU A 63 0.07 -7.08 -9.74
N LEU A 64 0.67 -7.34 -8.56
CA LEU A 64 0.98 -6.33 -7.54
C LEU A 64 2.45 -5.96 -7.50
N GLN A 65 3.33 -6.87 -7.89
CA GLN A 65 4.78 -6.68 -8.01
C GLN A 65 5.29 -7.52 -9.16
N PHE A 66 6.29 -7.00 -9.84
CA PHE A 66 7.03 -7.70 -10.88
C PHE A 66 8.49 -7.25 -10.85
N TYR A 67 9.40 -8.18 -10.72
CA TYR A 67 10.84 -7.90 -10.66
C TYR A 67 11.66 -9.00 -11.32
N LEU A 68 12.64 -8.62 -12.11
CA LEU A 68 13.67 -9.50 -12.65
C LEU A 68 15.03 -8.86 -12.40
N ALA A 69 15.93 -9.58 -11.72
CA ALA A 69 17.26 -9.07 -11.42
C ALA A 69 18.05 -8.75 -12.70
N PRO A 70 18.83 -7.67 -12.73
CA PRO A 70 19.65 -7.31 -13.89
C PRO A 70 20.68 -8.38 -14.28
N THR A 71 20.97 -9.32 -13.38
CA THR A 71 21.86 -10.47 -13.61
C THR A 71 21.21 -11.64 -14.34
N ALA A 72 19.89 -11.61 -14.55
CA ALA A 72 19.18 -12.64 -15.29
C ALA A 72 19.64 -12.64 -16.77
N SER A 73 19.70 -13.83 -17.35
CA SER A 73 19.97 -14.00 -18.78
C SER A 73 18.74 -13.71 -19.66
N THR A 74 17.56 -13.85 -19.09
CA THR A 74 16.29 -13.52 -19.73
C THR A 74 16.10 -12.00 -19.71
N HIS A 75 15.67 -11.43 -20.83
CA HIS A 75 15.31 -10.01 -20.90
C HIS A 75 13.91 -9.79 -20.37
N ILE A 76 13.74 -8.81 -19.52
CA ILE A 76 12.47 -8.51 -18.83
C ILE A 76 11.38 -8.14 -19.85
N GLU A 77 11.74 -7.44 -20.92
CA GLU A 77 10.86 -7.02 -22.02
C GLU A 77 10.31 -8.21 -22.83
N ASN A 78 10.97 -9.36 -22.77
CA ASN A 78 10.49 -10.59 -23.38
C ASN A 78 9.68 -11.45 -22.42
N LEU A 79 9.99 -11.39 -21.13
CA LEU A 79 9.31 -12.18 -20.10
C LEU A 79 7.91 -11.62 -19.76
N PHE A 80 7.81 -10.31 -19.58
CA PHE A 80 6.57 -9.67 -19.13
C PHE A 80 5.41 -9.88 -20.10
N PRO A 81 5.57 -9.69 -21.45
CA PRO A 81 4.49 -9.99 -22.41
C PRO A 81 4.01 -11.44 -22.33
N LEU A 82 4.91 -12.43 -22.22
CA LEU A 82 4.53 -13.84 -22.10
C LEU A 82 3.64 -14.12 -20.88
N ILE A 83 3.86 -13.39 -19.79
CA ILE A 83 3.07 -13.53 -18.56
C ILE A 83 1.69 -12.89 -18.72
N VAL A 84 1.63 -11.66 -19.25
CA VAL A 84 0.35 -10.94 -19.40
C VAL A 84 -0.52 -11.50 -20.52
N GLU A 85 0.06 -12.15 -21.51
CA GLU A 85 -0.65 -12.93 -22.55
C GLU A 85 -1.15 -14.29 -22.05
N ASN A 86 -0.95 -14.62 -20.77
CA ASN A 86 -1.36 -15.87 -20.14
C ASN A 86 -0.66 -17.13 -20.70
N ASN A 87 0.60 -16.99 -21.10
CA ASN A 87 1.40 -18.11 -21.61
C ASN A 87 2.01 -18.98 -20.51
N SER A 88 1.71 -18.69 -19.22
CA SER A 88 2.17 -19.49 -18.09
C SER A 88 1.03 -20.23 -17.41
N SER A 89 1.04 -21.57 -17.50
CA SER A 89 0.09 -22.42 -16.80
C SER A 89 0.31 -22.44 -15.27
N VAL A 90 1.47 -21.97 -14.79
CA VAL A 90 1.82 -21.92 -13.36
C VAL A 90 1.25 -20.66 -12.70
N ILE A 91 1.37 -19.49 -13.36
CA ILE A 91 0.83 -18.22 -12.85
C ILE A 91 -0.70 -18.19 -13.03
N GLY A 92 -1.19 -18.71 -14.14
CA GLY A 92 -2.60 -18.65 -14.51
C GLY A 92 -2.96 -17.35 -15.21
N GLU A 93 -4.24 -16.97 -15.12
CA GLU A 93 -4.76 -15.78 -15.80
C GLU A 93 -4.29 -14.48 -15.14
N VAL A 94 -3.65 -13.63 -15.93
CA VAL A 94 -3.31 -12.24 -15.55
C VAL A 94 -4.26 -11.30 -16.28
N LYS A 95 -5.08 -10.58 -15.53
CA LYS A 95 -6.08 -9.64 -16.07
C LYS A 95 -5.56 -8.22 -16.16
N GLY A 96 -4.58 -7.89 -15.33
CA GLY A 96 -4.03 -6.54 -15.27
C GLY A 96 -2.93 -6.39 -14.23
N ALA A 97 -2.61 -5.15 -13.92
CA ALA A 97 -1.58 -4.82 -12.96
C ALA A 97 -1.94 -3.59 -12.14
N PHE A 98 -1.46 -3.55 -10.90
CA PHE A 98 -1.36 -2.32 -10.12
C PHE A 98 0.10 -1.95 -9.99
N VAL A 99 0.45 -0.72 -10.34
CA VAL A 99 1.83 -0.27 -10.31
C VAL A 99 1.93 1.17 -9.80
N SER A 100 2.91 1.43 -8.93
CA SER A 100 3.23 2.77 -8.49
C SER A 100 4.05 3.50 -9.55
N MET A 101 3.80 4.81 -9.72
CA MET A 101 4.69 5.67 -10.50
C MET A 101 6.13 5.72 -9.95
N ALA A 102 6.35 5.21 -8.74
CA ALA A 102 7.67 5.08 -8.14
C ALA A 102 8.43 3.83 -8.59
N GLU A 103 7.84 2.98 -9.42
CA GLU A 103 8.38 1.72 -9.95
C GLU A 103 8.64 1.85 -11.47
N PRO A 104 9.68 2.58 -11.91
CA PRO A 104 9.80 3.02 -13.30
C PRO A 104 9.90 1.87 -14.31
N GLN A 105 10.61 0.78 -13.98
CA GLN A 105 10.76 -0.36 -14.87
C GLN A 105 9.44 -1.11 -15.01
N TYR A 106 8.79 -1.45 -13.90
CA TYR A 106 7.51 -2.15 -13.91
C TYR A 106 6.41 -1.30 -14.56
N LEU A 107 6.42 0.03 -14.34
CA LEU A 107 5.50 0.96 -15.00
C LEU A 107 5.70 0.96 -16.52
N SER A 108 6.93 1.03 -16.99
CA SER A 108 7.24 1.00 -18.44
C SER A 108 6.72 -0.27 -19.09
N LEU A 109 6.94 -1.45 -18.45
CA LEU A 109 6.42 -2.72 -18.93
C LEU A 109 4.89 -2.73 -19.04
N CYS A 110 4.19 -2.15 -18.06
CA CYS A 110 2.73 -2.04 -18.12
C CYS A 110 2.27 -1.12 -19.26
N VAL A 111 2.92 0.02 -19.44
CA VAL A 111 2.61 0.99 -20.52
C VAL A 111 2.85 0.39 -21.90
N ASP A 112 3.93 -0.38 -22.06
CA ASP A 112 4.27 -1.02 -23.34
C ASP A 112 3.30 -2.16 -23.71
N ASN A 113 2.53 -2.67 -22.76
CA ASN A 113 1.62 -3.83 -22.93
C ASN A 113 0.14 -3.48 -22.78
N THR A 114 -0.25 -2.21 -22.77
CA THR A 114 -1.66 -1.80 -22.81
C THR A 114 -1.80 -0.34 -23.23
N GLU A 115 -2.93 0.01 -23.84
CA GLU A 115 -3.26 1.38 -24.23
C GLU A 115 -4.06 2.14 -23.17
N SER A 116 -4.61 1.42 -22.17
CA SER A 116 -5.49 2.03 -21.17
C SER A 116 -5.06 1.77 -19.73
N PHE A 117 -5.20 2.79 -18.90
CA PHE A 117 -5.03 2.70 -17.46
C PHE A 117 -5.92 3.71 -16.75
N LYS A 118 -6.15 3.50 -15.46
CA LYS A 118 -6.81 4.46 -14.58
C LYS A 118 -6.00 4.71 -13.32
N VAL A 119 -6.17 5.90 -12.74
CA VAL A 119 -5.60 6.20 -11.43
C VAL A 119 -6.41 5.47 -10.35
N ASN A 120 -5.79 4.51 -9.69
CA ASN A 120 -6.38 3.79 -8.58
C ASN A 120 -6.25 4.58 -7.27
N ALA A 121 -5.04 4.95 -6.88
CA ALA A 121 -4.80 5.65 -5.62
C ALA A 121 -3.82 6.82 -5.77
N MET A 122 -3.97 7.76 -4.85
CA MET A 122 -3.12 8.93 -4.67
C MET A 122 -2.14 8.66 -3.53
N MET A 123 -0.84 8.77 -3.80
CA MET A 123 0.22 8.58 -2.82
C MET A 123 0.64 9.94 -2.25
N TYR A 124 0.61 10.09 -0.94
CA TYR A 124 0.95 11.33 -0.24
C TYR A 124 2.18 11.16 0.64
N ARG A 125 2.97 12.22 0.72
CA ARG A 125 4.11 12.31 1.64
C ARG A 125 4.14 13.67 2.32
N GLN A 126 4.74 13.70 3.50
CA GLN A 126 5.06 14.94 4.16
C GLN A 126 6.01 15.77 3.28
N ASN A 127 5.70 17.04 3.10
CA ASN A 127 6.57 17.95 2.36
C ASN A 127 7.59 18.55 3.33
N SER A 128 8.85 18.13 3.24
CA SER A 128 9.94 18.65 4.08
C SER A 128 10.22 20.13 3.85
N GLN A 129 9.81 20.70 2.71
CA GLN A 129 10.00 22.13 2.39
C GLN A 129 8.81 23.01 2.83
N ALA A 130 7.64 22.44 3.13
CA ALA A 130 6.44 23.18 3.52
C ALA A 130 6.39 23.52 5.02
N ARG A 131 7.54 23.59 5.71
CA ARG A 131 7.60 23.92 7.13
C ARG A 131 7.19 25.35 7.50
N SER A 132 6.98 26.25 6.53
CA SER A 132 6.78 27.69 6.83
C SER A 132 5.44 28.28 6.41
N ASP A 133 4.63 27.65 5.54
CA ASP A 133 3.50 28.34 4.92
C ASP A 133 2.12 27.66 5.05
N CYS A 134 2.02 26.51 5.71
CA CYS A 134 0.71 25.91 5.95
C CYS A 134 0.16 26.32 7.32
N ASP A 135 -1.14 26.60 7.35
CA ASP A 135 -2.00 26.88 8.54
C ASP A 135 -1.98 25.74 9.61
N SER A 136 -0.88 25.02 9.75
CA SER A 136 -0.70 23.99 10.78
C SER A 136 -0.92 24.54 12.20
N ASP A 137 -0.67 25.84 12.41
CA ASP A 137 -0.89 26.52 13.67
C ASP A 137 -2.38 26.69 14.04
N ARG A 138 -3.31 26.31 13.12
CA ARG A 138 -4.76 26.38 13.33
C ARG A 138 -5.47 25.03 13.42
N ILE A 139 -4.74 23.91 13.28
CA ILE A 139 -5.35 22.60 13.47
C ILE A 139 -5.52 22.37 14.96
N GLU A 140 -6.76 22.29 15.42
CA GLU A 140 -7.10 21.95 16.78
C GLU A 140 -6.53 20.59 17.15
N GLU A 141 -5.74 20.55 18.22
CA GLU A 141 -5.16 19.29 18.71
C GLU A 141 -6.26 18.36 19.26
N ILE A 142 -6.04 17.07 19.10
CA ILE A 142 -6.88 16.03 19.70
C ILE A 142 -6.02 15.10 20.54
N GLU A 143 -6.60 14.57 21.58
CA GLU A 143 -5.97 13.55 22.40
C GLU A 143 -6.42 12.18 21.91
N MET A 144 -5.47 11.35 21.49
CA MET A 144 -5.72 9.96 21.06
C MET A 144 -4.98 9.01 22.00
N SER A 145 -5.58 7.87 22.27
CA SER A 145 -4.97 6.81 23.10
C SER A 145 -4.61 5.60 22.25
N LEU A 146 -3.51 4.92 22.63
CA LEU A 146 -3.19 3.61 22.06
C LEU A 146 -4.32 2.62 22.38
N ALA A 147 -4.73 1.85 21.37
CA ALA A 147 -5.67 0.77 21.55
C ALA A 147 -5.06 -0.37 22.38
N THR A 148 -5.87 -0.99 23.23
CA THR A 148 -5.47 -2.14 24.03
C THR A 148 -6.14 -3.43 23.54
N GLU A 149 -5.62 -4.59 23.96
CA GLU A 149 -6.21 -5.88 23.59
C GLU A 149 -7.68 -6.01 24.05
N GLU A 150 -8.03 -5.44 25.22
CA GLU A 150 -9.40 -5.45 25.74
C GLU A 150 -10.35 -4.60 24.88
N GLN A 151 -9.84 -3.68 24.10
CA GLN A 151 -10.61 -2.80 23.21
C GLN A 151 -10.71 -3.36 21.77
N LEU A 152 -10.03 -4.46 21.44
CA LEU A 152 -9.97 -5.00 20.08
C LEU A 152 -11.36 -5.16 19.45
N GLU A 153 -12.30 -5.79 20.15
CA GLU A 153 -13.66 -6.01 19.63
C GLU A 153 -14.35 -4.69 19.31
N GLN A 154 -14.22 -3.68 20.17
CA GLN A 154 -14.81 -2.35 19.97
C GLN A 154 -14.25 -1.66 18.71
N PHE A 155 -12.95 -1.77 18.47
CA PHE A 155 -12.31 -1.19 17.28
C PHE A 155 -12.70 -1.94 16.00
N VAL A 156 -12.80 -3.26 16.06
CA VAL A 156 -13.27 -4.10 14.94
C VAL A 156 -14.71 -3.76 14.55
N GLU A 157 -15.62 -3.68 15.54
CA GLU A 157 -17.01 -3.28 15.31
C GLU A 157 -17.11 -1.89 14.69
N PHE A 158 -16.35 -0.93 15.22
CA PHE A 158 -16.29 0.41 14.68
C PHE A 158 -15.84 0.43 13.22
N ALA A 159 -14.68 -0.19 12.90
CA ALA A 159 -14.13 -0.19 11.56
C ALA A 159 -15.05 -0.92 10.57
N SER A 160 -15.55 -2.10 10.94
CA SER A 160 -16.49 -2.86 10.10
C SER A 160 -17.72 -2.05 9.75
N SER A 161 -18.30 -1.35 10.75
CA SER A 161 -19.46 -0.46 10.53
C SER A 161 -19.13 0.76 9.65
N ALA A 162 -17.93 1.34 9.80
CA ALA A 162 -17.56 2.57 9.13
C ALA A 162 -17.15 2.39 7.65
N ILE A 163 -16.52 1.25 7.31
CA ILE A 163 -15.96 0.98 5.98
C ILE A 163 -16.43 -0.33 5.35
N GLY A 164 -17.23 -1.15 6.05
CA GLY A 164 -17.77 -2.42 5.51
C GLY A 164 -16.75 -3.56 5.41
N ALA A 165 -15.57 -3.43 6.01
CA ALA A 165 -14.55 -4.48 5.97
C ALA A 165 -14.97 -5.71 6.80
N PRO A 166 -14.60 -6.94 6.36
CA PRO A 166 -14.91 -8.17 7.09
C PRO A 166 -14.29 -8.18 8.49
N LYS A 167 -15.10 -8.50 9.51
CA LYS A 167 -14.64 -8.51 10.92
C LYS A 167 -13.51 -9.50 11.16
N GLU A 168 -13.55 -10.67 10.55
CA GLU A 168 -12.50 -11.68 10.70
C GLU A 168 -11.13 -11.14 10.26
N TRP A 169 -11.09 -10.47 9.10
CA TRP A 169 -9.88 -9.82 8.62
C TRP A 169 -9.44 -8.69 9.55
N LEU A 170 -10.37 -7.81 9.96
CA LEU A 170 -10.09 -6.70 10.87
C LEU A 170 -9.54 -7.18 12.22
N THR A 171 -10.06 -8.31 12.74
CA THR A 171 -9.59 -8.88 14.02
C THR A 171 -8.12 -9.23 13.94
N GLY A 172 -7.69 -9.96 12.91
CA GLY A 172 -6.27 -10.29 12.72
C GLY A 172 -5.40 -9.06 12.49
N TYR A 173 -5.87 -8.15 11.65
CA TYR A 173 -5.16 -6.93 11.31
C TYR A 173 -4.98 -6.00 12.52
N TYR A 174 -6.05 -5.69 13.25
CA TYR A 174 -5.98 -4.81 14.43
C TYR A 174 -5.27 -5.45 15.62
N SER A 175 -5.40 -6.76 15.81
CA SER A 175 -4.62 -7.47 16.82
C SER A 175 -3.12 -7.29 16.60
N ASN A 176 -2.67 -7.39 15.35
CA ASN A 176 -1.28 -7.14 15.00
C ASN A 176 -0.87 -5.67 15.25
N LEU A 177 -1.69 -4.70 14.85
CA LEU A 177 -1.40 -3.28 15.08
C LEU A 177 -1.37 -2.93 16.58
N ILE A 178 -2.24 -3.51 17.39
CA ILE A 178 -2.25 -3.34 18.85
C ILE A 178 -0.95 -3.88 19.45
N ALA A 179 -0.56 -5.12 19.08
CA ALA A 179 0.69 -5.72 19.56
C ALA A 179 1.92 -4.89 19.19
N ARG A 180 1.91 -4.19 18.05
CA ARG A 180 2.97 -3.30 17.57
C ARG A 180 2.87 -1.86 18.11
N GLN A 181 1.81 -1.53 18.88
CA GLN A 181 1.52 -0.16 19.35
C GLN A 181 1.38 0.84 18.19
N GLU A 182 0.68 0.46 17.14
CA GLU A 182 0.50 1.21 15.91
C GLU A 182 -0.98 1.60 15.65
N LEU A 183 -1.92 1.21 16.54
CA LEU A 183 -3.34 1.55 16.48
C LEU A 183 -3.71 2.54 17.57
N TRP A 184 -4.36 3.62 17.18
CA TRP A 184 -4.81 4.70 18.06
C TRP A 184 -6.32 4.89 17.95
N GLY A 185 -6.96 5.29 19.05
CA GLY A 185 -8.39 5.63 19.11
C GLY A 185 -8.63 7.05 19.58
N TYR A 186 -9.56 7.72 18.91
CA TYR A 186 -10.24 8.90 19.45
C TYR A 186 -11.58 8.45 20.00
N ILE A 187 -11.71 8.48 21.33
CA ILE A 187 -12.83 7.90 22.07
C ILE A 187 -13.50 8.98 22.91
N GLU A 188 -14.80 9.16 22.73
CA GLU A 188 -15.63 10.01 23.58
C GLU A 188 -16.82 9.23 24.14
N ASN A 189 -17.12 9.41 25.42
CA ASN A 189 -18.22 8.72 26.10
C ASN A 189 -18.24 7.20 25.85
N ASN A 190 -17.07 6.57 25.86
CA ASN A 190 -16.88 5.14 25.59
C ASN A 190 -17.25 4.71 24.14
N HIS A 191 -17.31 5.66 23.19
CA HIS A 191 -17.54 5.38 21.78
C HIS A 191 -16.31 5.75 20.95
N VAL A 192 -15.86 4.87 20.08
CA VAL A 192 -14.81 5.16 19.11
C VAL A 192 -15.38 6.07 18.02
N LEU A 193 -14.86 7.27 17.89
CA LEU A 193 -15.26 8.24 16.86
C LEU A 193 -14.30 8.26 15.69
N ALA A 194 -13.03 7.90 15.92
CA ALA A 194 -12.05 7.70 14.88
C ALA A 194 -10.97 6.70 15.32
N THR A 195 -10.39 6.00 14.34
CA THR A 195 -9.13 5.27 14.50
C THR A 195 -8.03 5.97 13.73
N GLY A 196 -6.80 5.81 14.23
CA GLY A 196 -5.58 6.24 13.57
C GLY A 196 -4.56 5.11 13.56
N GLU A 197 -3.85 4.95 12.47
CA GLU A 197 -2.82 3.95 12.31
C GLU A 197 -1.50 4.62 11.96
N CYS A 198 -0.40 4.23 12.63
CA CYS A 198 0.94 4.71 12.35
C CYS A 198 1.84 3.48 12.17
N ARG A 199 1.80 2.89 10.99
CA ARG A 199 2.46 1.61 10.65
C ARG A 199 3.92 1.85 10.33
N LYS A 200 4.81 1.11 10.97
CA LYS A 200 6.26 1.18 10.75
C LYS A 200 6.71 0.02 9.88
N PHE A 201 7.62 0.31 8.95
CA PHE A 201 8.23 -0.70 8.11
C PHE A 201 9.40 -1.38 8.84
N ASP A 202 9.47 -2.71 8.78
CA ASP A 202 10.45 -3.49 9.54
C ASP A 202 11.77 -3.68 8.77
N GLU A 203 11.73 -3.82 7.44
CA GLU A 203 12.89 -4.17 6.62
C GLU A 203 13.24 -3.11 5.57
N HIS A 204 12.24 -2.66 4.80
CA HIS A 204 12.42 -1.70 3.71
C HIS A 204 11.71 -0.41 4.06
N GLN A 205 12.20 0.72 3.54
CA GLN A 205 11.54 2.03 3.75
C GLN A 205 11.43 2.41 5.25
N THR A 206 12.32 1.93 6.10
CA THR A 206 12.25 2.09 7.58
C THR A 206 12.31 3.54 8.05
N GLN A 207 12.65 4.48 7.17
CA GLN A 207 12.61 5.93 7.45
C GLN A 207 11.20 6.52 7.34
N PHE A 208 10.20 5.75 6.94
CA PHE A 208 8.81 6.20 6.78
C PHE A 208 7.87 5.54 7.79
N ALA A 209 6.76 6.24 8.07
CA ALA A 209 5.58 5.67 8.71
C ALA A 209 4.37 5.86 7.78
N ASP A 210 3.64 4.78 7.53
CA ASP A 210 2.43 4.80 6.72
C ASP A 210 1.21 5.05 7.62
N LEU A 211 0.51 6.16 7.36
CA LEU A 211 -0.61 6.62 8.17
C LEU A 211 -1.94 6.15 7.59
N GLY A 212 -2.79 5.59 8.45
CA GLY A 212 -4.18 5.26 8.14
C GLY A 212 -5.16 5.97 9.08
N MET A 213 -6.39 6.19 8.64
CA MET A 213 -7.45 6.70 9.52
C MET A 213 -8.83 6.27 9.05
N ILE A 214 -9.70 6.01 10.00
CA ILE A 214 -11.13 5.82 9.79
C ILE A 214 -11.89 6.78 10.71
N VAL A 215 -12.93 7.45 10.18
CA VAL A 215 -13.78 8.37 10.95
C VAL A 215 -15.22 7.90 10.87
N ALA A 216 -15.89 7.88 12.02
CA ALA A 216 -17.30 7.57 12.14
C ALA A 216 -18.14 8.38 11.16
N GLN A 217 -19.13 7.76 10.54
CA GLN A 217 -19.91 8.39 9.47
C GLN A 217 -20.53 9.72 9.91
N GLN A 218 -21.07 9.79 11.14
CA GLN A 218 -21.69 10.99 11.71
C GLN A 218 -20.68 12.10 12.06
N GLU A 219 -19.38 11.80 12.11
CA GLU A 219 -18.28 12.75 12.37
C GLU A 219 -17.57 13.24 11.11
N ARG A 220 -17.93 12.70 9.96
CA ARG A 220 -17.36 13.12 8.67
C ARG A 220 -17.74 14.57 8.34
N GLY A 221 -16.85 15.27 7.65
CA GLY A 221 -17.04 16.67 7.28
C GLY A 221 -16.75 17.70 8.40
N LYS A 222 -16.49 17.25 9.63
CA LYS A 222 -16.25 18.12 10.80
C LYS A 222 -14.74 18.38 11.08
N GLY A 223 -13.84 17.97 10.18
CA GLY A 223 -12.39 18.19 10.32
C GLY A 223 -11.66 17.13 11.15
N LEU A 224 -12.37 16.14 11.74
CA LEU A 224 -11.76 15.12 12.60
C LEU A 224 -10.65 14.32 11.89
N ALA A 225 -10.84 13.94 10.64
CA ALA A 225 -9.82 13.23 9.85
C ALA A 225 -8.50 14.02 9.74
N THR A 226 -8.57 15.32 9.54
CA THR A 226 -7.38 16.20 9.49
C THR A 226 -6.66 16.24 10.83
N ARG A 227 -7.41 16.31 11.94
CA ARG A 227 -6.85 16.31 13.30
C ARG A 227 -6.16 14.98 13.63
N VAL A 228 -6.81 13.84 13.30
CA VAL A 228 -6.23 12.50 13.45
C VAL A 228 -4.92 12.39 12.67
N LEU A 229 -4.92 12.75 11.38
CA LEU A 229 -3.71 12.70 10.55
C LEU A 229 -2.59 13.62 11.07
N ASN A 230 -2.95 14.80 11.59
CA ASN A 230 -1.96 15.70 12.17
C ASN A 230 -1.33 15.09 13.45
N PHE A 231 -2.14 14.50 14.32
CA PHE A 231 -1.65 13.77 15.50
C PHE A 231 -0.68 12.65 15.09
N LEU A 232 -1.07 11.78 14.14
CA LEU A 232 -0.24 10.66 13.68
C LEU A 232 1.06 11.15 13.02
N LYS A 233 0.99 12.22 12.22
CA LYS A 233 2.16 12.84 11.60
C LYS A 233 3.14 13.36 12.66
N GLN A 234 2.64 14.06 13.70
CA GLN A 234 3.48 14.53 14.81
C GLN A 234 4.09 13.34 15.56
N HIS A 235 3.31 12.28 15.79
CA HIS A 235 3.79 11.06 16.42
C HIS A 235 4.90 10.39 15.58
N ALA A 236 4.73 10.21 14.27
CA ALA A 236 5.76 9.69 13.37
C ALA A 236 7.04 10.56 13.42
N ASN A 237 6.88 11.88 13.33
CA ASN A 237 8.01 12.82 13.39
C ASN A 237 8.76 12.76 14.73
N SER A 238 8.07 12.55 15.85
CA SER A 238 8.71 12.40 17.17
C SER A 238 9.60 11.15 17.27
N GLN A 239 9.34 10.16 16.41
CA GLN A 239 10.16 8.95 16.25
C GLN A 239 11.23 9.09 15.14
N GLY A 240 11.37 10.27 14.53
CA GLY A 240 12.30 10.50 13.42
C GLY A 240 11.85 9.95 12.07
N LEU A 241 10.57 9.57 11.95
CA LEU A 241 9.99 9.00 10.72
C LEU A 241 9.30 10.07 9.88
N GLU A 242 9.39 9.95 8.55
CA GLU A 242 8.64 10.77 7.61
C GLU A 242 7.25 10.14 7.37
N ALA A 243 6.20 10.95 7.54
CA ALA A 243 4.83 10.49 7.34
C ALA A 243 4.49 10.33 5.85
N MET A 244 3.85 9.22 5.53
CA MET A 244 3.24 8.95 4.23
C MET A 244 1.85 8.34 4.40
N CYS A 245 1.03 8.37 3.37
CA CYS A 245 -0.25 7.66 3.30
C CYS A 245 -0.73 7.58 1.86
N SER A 246 -1.77 6.78 1.64
CA SER A 246 -2.47 6.71 0.37
C SER A 246 -3.99 6.82 0.56
N THR A 247 -4.70 7.09 -0.52
CA THR A 247 -6.15 6.98 -0.58
C THR A 247 -6.59 6.76 -2.01
N GLU A 248 -7.73 6.10 -2.21
CA GLU A 248 -8.32 5.93 -3.52
C GLU A 248 -8.54 7.27 -4.23
N SER A 249 -8.36 7.28 -5.55
CA SER A 249 -8.54 8.46 -6.39
C SER A 249 -9.96 9.03 -6.36
N SER A 250 -10.96 8.20 -6.04
CA SER A 250 -12.37 8.58 -5.87
C SER A 250 -12.68 9.19 -4.49
N ASN A 251 -11.83 8.97 -3.47
CA ASN A 251 -12.08 9.43 -2.10
C ASN A 251 -11.66 10.88 -1.89
N ILE A 252 -12.42 11.81 -2.47
CA ILE A 252 -12.16 13.26 -2.39
C ILE A 252 -12.16 13.78 -0.95
N GLY A 253 -12.95 13.15 -0.07
CA GLY A 253 -13.00 13.52 1.35
C GLY A 253 -11.67 13.29 2.05
N ALA A 254 -11.09 12.10 1.88
CA ALA A 254 -9.77 11.76 2.42
C ALA A 254 -8.67 12.62 1.79
N GLN A 255 -8.68 12.82 0.46
CA GLN A 255 -7.70 13.67 -0.22
C GLN A 255 -7.64 15.08 0.37
N LYS A 256 -8.81 15.71 0.63
CA LYS A 256 -8.90 17.03 1.26
C LYS A 256 -8.34 17.01 2.69
N ALA A 257 -8.66 15.99 3.48
CA ALA A 257 -8.17 15.86 4.85
C ALA A 257 -6.64 15.68 4.91
N ILE A 258 -6.10 14.82 4.05
CA ILE A 258 -4.66 14.55 3.91
C ILE A 258 -3.89 15.82 3.50
N THR A 259 -4.39 16.54 2.50
CA THR A 259 -3.77 17.79 2.04
C THR A 259 -3.78 18.86 3.15
N ARG A 260 -4.91 18.99 3.89
CA ARG A 260 -5.00 19.92 5.04
C ARG A 260 -4.09 19.53 6.18
N ALA A 261 -3.78 18.25 6.37
CA ALA A 261 -2.79 17.78 7.34
C ALA A 261 -1.34 18.06 6.90
N GLY A 262 -1.13 18.66 5.71
CA GLY A 262 0.18 19.10 5.21
C GLY A 262 0.95 18.02 4.45
N LEU A 263 0.27 16.99 3.94
CA LEU A 263 0.87 16.01 3.03
C LEU A 263 0.53 16.38 1.59
N SER A 264 1.45 16.10 0.66
CA SER A 264 1.30 16.39 -0.77
C SER A 264 1.45 15.11 -1.60
N SER A 265 0.67 15.02 -2.67
CA SER A 265 0.70 13.86 -3.56
C SER A 265 1.48 14.15 -4.84
N LYS A 266 2.55 13.36 -5.05
CA LYS A 266 3.38 13.42 -6.27
C LYS A 266 3.32 12.13 -7.08
N HIS A 267 2.98 11.02 -6.46
CA HIS A 267 2.91 9.71 -7.10
C HIS A 267 1.48 9.16 -7.07
N ARG A 268 1.22 8.18 -7.92
CA ARG A 268 -0.06 7.49 -8.07
C ARG A 268 0.19 5.99 -8.09
N ILE A 269 -0.81 5.20 -7.70
CA ILE A 269 -0.92 3.82 -8.10
C ILE A 269 -1.84 3.80 -9.31
N LEU A 270 -1.38 3.24 -10.40
CA LEU A 270 -2.11 3.07 -11.64
C LEU A 270 -2.62 1.63 -11.72
N GLN A 271 -3.83 1.46 -12.20
CA GLN A 271 -4.40 0.17 -12.54
C GLN A 271 -4.45 0.04 -14.05
N PHE A 272 -3.78 -0.98 -14.55
CA PHE A 272 -3.77 -1.39 -15.96
C PHE A 272 -4.70 -2.58 -16.14
N ASP A 273 -5.33 -2.68 -17.32
CA ASP A 273 -6.16 -3.80 -17.72
C ASP A 273 -5.62 -4.38 -19.03
N PHE A 274 -5.25 -5.67 -19.01
CA PHE A 274 -4.67 -6.37 -20.16
C PHE A 274 -5.70 -7.15 -20.98
N SER A 275 -6.99 -7.10 -20.61
CA SER A 275 -8.04 -7.84 -21.30
C SER A 275 -8.32 -7.31 -22.70
N GLU A 276 -8.09 -6.02 -22.95
CA GLU A 276 -8.36 -5.39 -24.25
C GLU A 276 -7.40 -5.84 -25.36
N LEU A 277 -6.21 -6.38 -25.02
CA LEU A 277 -5.28 -6.94 -26.00
C LEU A 277 -5.79 -8.23 -26.69
N LYS A 278 -6.82 -8.86 -26.13
CA LYS A 278 -7.33 -10.18 -26.57
C LYS A 278 -8.44 -10.11 -27.60
N GLU A 279 -9.00 -8.92 -27.89
CA GLU A 279 -10.12 -8.76 -28.82
C GLU A 279 -9.71 -8.33 -30.24
N THR A 280 -8.40 -8.20 -30.53
CA THR A 280 -7.89 -7.68 -31.82
C THR A 280 -7.24 -8.72 -32.73
N ASP A 281 -7.42 -10.03 -32.50
CA ASP A 281 -6.99 -11.10 -33.42
C ASP A 281 -8.17 -11.83 -34.08
#